data_315882840d1964e69fed340b3dd169a0
#
_entry.id   315882840d1964e69fed340b3dd169a0
#
_cell.length_a   1.000
_cell.length_b   1.000
_cell.length_c   1.000
_cell.angle_alpha   90.00
_cell.angle_beta   90.00
_cell.angle_gamma   90.00
#
_symmetry.space_group_name_H-M   'P 1'
#
loop_
_entity.id
_entity.type
_entity.pdbx_description
1 polymer ?
#
loop_
_entity_poly.entity_id
_entity_poly.type
_entity_poly.pdbx_seq_one_letter_code
_entity_poly.pdbx_strand_id
1 'polypeptide(L)'
;MGKVILSALAVVGLALGSAAALSAPTTLRVIAVQTPDVKSYRHEVETLQGEFKKEGLPVTLRVWRATYAGPDTGTIIVTVEVPDLATLAKVEDALMKPNSALGATMKRIDAIRKITSDSLYEELSP
;
A
#
# COMPACT_ATOMS: atom_id res chain seq x y z
N MET A 1 3.42 29.06 -37.56
CA MET A 1 3.62 29.00 -37.04
C MET A 1 3.70 28.77 -36.03
N GLY A 2 3.70 28.96 -35.72
CA GLY A 2 3.87 28.79 -34.67
C GLY A 2 3.72 27.98 -34.07
N LYS A 3 3.68 27.58 -34.31
CA LYS A 3 3.63 26.89 -33.77
C LYS A 3 4.21 26.31 -33.08
N VAL A 4 4.54 26.18 -33.21
CA VAL A 4 5.17 25.66 -32.72
C VAL A 4 5.46 25.71 -31.67
N ILE A 5 5.44 26.06 -31.44
CA ILE A 5 5.74 26.17 -30.49
C ILE A 5 5.38 25.71 -29.51
N LEU A 6 4.93 25.54 -29.55
CA LEU A 6 4.63 25.12 -28.68
C LEU A 6 4.99 24.26 -28.15
N SER A 7 5.26 23.89 -28.63
CA SER A 7 5.66 22.98 -28.34
C SER A 7 6.36 22.92 -27.38
N ALA A 8 6.84 23.33 -27.35
CA ALA A 8 7.63 23.36 -26.48
C ALA A 8 7.12 23.32 -25.27
N LEU A 9 6.55 23.66 -25.23
CA LEU A 9 6.14 23.68 -24.12
C LEU A 9 5.95 22.68 -23.53
N ALA A 10 5.92 22.20 -23.97
CA ALA A 10 5.67 21.25 -23.46
C ALA A 10 6.60 20.84 -22.72
N VAL A 11 7.19 20.96 -23.03
CA VAL A 11 7.99 20.64 -22.45
C VAL A 11 8.06 20.78 -21.37
N VAL A 12 8.00 21.38 -21.32
CA VAL A 12 8.04 21.65 -20.31
C VAL A 12 7.56 20.88 -19.56
N GLY A 13 6.85 20.68 -19.96
CA GLY A 13 6.35 20.03 -19.17
C GLY A 13 7.05 19.07 -18.71
N LEU A 14 7.53 18.93 -19.04
CA LEU A 14 8.01 18.28 -18.50
C LEU A 14 8.57 18.24 -17.68
N ALA A 15 9.13 18.49 -18.10
CA ALA A 15 9.91 18.78 -17.15
C ALA A 15 9.20 18.71 -16.04
N LEU A 16 8.28 18.86 -16.21
CA LEU A 16 7.60 18.83 -15.19
C LEU A 16 7.50 17.58 -14.74
N GLY A 17 8.10 16.80 -15.38
CA GLY A 17 8.16 15.56 -14.82
C GLY A 17 8.60 15.71 -13.48
N SER A 18 9.34 16.60 -13.39
CA SER A 18 9.75 16.85 -12.14
C SER A 18 8.65 17.03 -11.27
N ALA A 19 7.63 17.26 -11.74
CA ALA A 19 6.58 17.42 -10.87
C ALA A 19 6.48 16.22 -10.01
N ALA A 20 6.92 15.13 -10.49
CA ALA A 20 6.91 13.97 -9.67
C ALA A 20 7.63 14.25 -8.38
N ALA A 21 8.68 14.99 -8.45
CA ALA A 21 9.43 15.31 -7.28
C ALA A 21 8.61 16.11 -6.28
N LEU A 22 7.53 16.72 -6.77
CA LEU A 22 6.67 17.53 -5.92
C LEU A 22 5.46 16.73 -5.44
N SER A 23 5.41 15.43 -5.74
CA SER A 23 4.29 14.63 -5.30
C SER A 23 4.36 14.40 -3.81
N ALA A 24 3.26 13.98 -3.25
CA ALA A 24 3.17 13.67 -1.84
C ALA A 24 4.16 12.57 -1.46
N PRO A 25 4.64 12.56 -0.24
CA PRO A 25 5.53 11.50 0.24
C PRO A 25 4.85 10.14 0.19
N THR A 26 5.65 9.11 -0.02
CA THR A 26 5.17 7.74 0.09
C THR A 26 4.63 7.48 1.49
N THR A 27 3.51 6.82 1.56
CA THR A 27 2.87 6.47 2.81
C THR A 27 3.01 4.97 3.05
N LEU A 28 3.41 4.59 4.24
CA LEU A 28 3.63 3.20 4.61
C LEU A 28 2.86 2.89 5.88
N ARG A 29 1.94 1.94 5.78
CA ARG A 29 1.27 1.41 6.97
C ARG A 29 1.96 0.11 7.36
N VAL A 30 2.28 -0.02 8.63
CA VAL A 30 3.00 -1.18 9.16
C VAL A 30 2.12 -1.84 10.22
N ILE A 31 1.74 -3.08 9.98
CA ILE A 31 0.81 -3.81 10.83
C ILE A 31 1.51 -5.04 11.37
N ALA A 32 1.64 -5.12 12.69
CA ALA A 32 2.17 -6.31 13.33
C ALA A 32 1.01 -7.22 13.71
N VAL A 33 1.14 -8.50 13.41
CA VAL A 33 0.06 -9.45 13.64
C VAL A 33 0.55 -10.72 14.29
N GLN A 34 -0.37 -11.39 14.98
CA GLN A 34 -0.22 -12.76 15.43
C GLN A 34 -1.17 -13.62 14.61
N THR A 35 -0.68 -14.73 14.09
CA THR A 35 -1.50 -15.66 13.34
C THR A 35 -1.07 -17.09 13.66
N PRO A 36 -2.02 -18.03 13.83
CA PRO A 36 -1.68 -19.44 14.05
C PRO A 36 -1.22 -20.13 12.78
N ASP A 37 -1.43 -19.53 11.60
CA ASP A 37 -1.11 -20.14 10.32
C ASP A 37 -0.52 -19.09 9.37
N VAL A 38 0.79 -18.96 9.42
CA VAL A 38 1.51 -17.98 8.60
C VAL A 38 1.32 -18.26 7.11
N LYS A 39 1.26 -19.52 6.74
CA LYS A 39 1.13 -19.88 5.33
C LYS A 39 -0.21 -19.41 4.77
N SER A 40 -1.29 -19.69 5.47
CA SER A 40 -2.62 -19.25 5.06
C SER A 40 -2.70 -17.72 5.05
N TYR A 41 -2.11 -17.09 6.04
CA TYR A 41 -2.10 -15.65 6.13
C TYR A 41 -1.41 -15.02 4.92
N ARG A 42 -0.23 -15.53 4.57
CA ARG A 42 0.49 -15.06 3.38
C ARG A 42 -0.34 -15.25 2.11
N HIS A 43 -0.98 -16.40 1.99
CA HIS A 43 -1.81 -16.69 0.82
C HIS A 43 -2.94 -15.68 0.68
N GLU A 44 -3.63 -15.36 1.77
CA GLU A 44 -4.72 -14.38 1.72
C GLU A 44 -4.20 -12.97 1.39
N VAL A 45 -3.02 -12.61 1.90
CA VAL A 45 -2.43 -11.31 1.56
C VAL A 45 -2.08 -11.26 0.08
N GLU A 46 -1.57 -12.35 -0.49
CA GLU A 46 -1.29 -12.44 -1.93
C GLU A 46 -2.57 -12.31 -2.75
N THR A 47 -3.65 -12.92 -2.30
CA THR A 47 -4.96 -12.80 -2.93
C THR A 47 -5.42 -11.34 -2.93
N LEU A 48 -5.29 -10.69 -1.78
CA LEU A 48 -5.64 -9.28 -1.63
C LEU A 48 -4.83 -8.40 -2.58
N GLN A 49 -3.52 -8.66 -2.70
CA GLN A 49 -2.65 -7.93 -3.61
C GLN A 49 -3.14 -8.04 -5.06
N GLY A 50 -3.53 -9.25 -5.47
CA GLY A 50 -4.06 -9.47 -6.82
C GLY A 50 -5.36 -8.72 -7.04
N GLU A 51 -6.22 -8.66 -6.04
CA GLU A 51 -7.49 -7.95 -6.13
C GLU A 51 -7.29 -6.44 -6.23
N PHE A 52 -6.33 -5.88 -5.48
CA PHE A 52 -5.99 -4.47 -5.61
C PHE A 52 -5.51 -4.15 -7.02
N LYS A 53 -4.70 -5.02 -7.61
CA LYS A 53 -4.24 -4.82 -8.99
C LYS A 53 -5.39 -4.81 -9.97
N LYS A 54 -6.36 -5.70 -9.80
CA LYS A 54 -7.54 -5.75 -10.66
C LYS A 54 -8.36 -4.47 -10.57
N GLU A 55 -8.39 -3.85 -9.40
CA GLU A 55 -9.11 -2.60 -9.18
C GLU A 55 -8.31 -1.38 -9.62
N GLY A 56 -7.06 -1.57 -10.06
CA GLY A 56 -6.22 -0.45 -10.47
C GLY A 56 -5.74 0.41 -9.32
N LEU A 57 -5.73 -0.13 -8.10
CA LEU A 57 -5.26 0.61 -6.94
C LEU A 57 -3.75 0.43 -6.76
N PRO A 58 -2.99 1.52 -6.66
CA PRO A 58 -1.52 1.44 -6.55
C PRO A 58 -1.08 1.14 -5.11
N VAL A 59 -1.27 -0.10 -4.72
CA VAL A 59 -0.94 -0.59 -3.38
C VAL A 59 0.06 -1.71 -3.51
N THR A 60 1.10 -1.71 -2.70
CA THR A 60 2.04 -2.82 -2.59
C THR A 60 1.95 -3.41 -1.20
N LEU A 61 1.59 -4.68 -1.13
CA LEU A 61 1.52 -5.42 0.12
C LEU A 61 2.72 -6.35 0.22
N ARG A 62 3.33 -6.40 1.40
CA ARG A 62 4.44 -7.33 1.68
C ARG A 62 4.28 -7.91 3.06
N VAL A 63 4.72 -9.16 3.21
CA VAL A 63 4.71 -9.84 4.49
C VAL A 63 6.15 -10.11 4.90
N TRP A 64 6.48 -9.77 6.13
CA TRP A 64 7.83 -9.86 6.68
C TRP A 64 7.81 -10.65 7.97
N ARG A 65 8.94 -11.21 8.32
CA ARG A 65 9.15 -11.74 9.66
C ARG A 65 10.25 -10.90 10.31
N ALA A 66 9.97 -10.40 11.50
CA ALA A 66 10.98 -9.66 12.24
C ALA A 66 12.05 -10.64 12.73
N THR A 67 13.24 -10.57 12.15
CA THR A 67 14.31 -11.51 12.48
C THR A 67 15.26 -10.96 13.52
N TYR A 68 15.33 -9.65 13.67
CA TYR A 68 16.21 -9.01 14.63
C TYR A 68 15.52 -7.72 15.12
N ALA A 69 14.70 -7.86 16.11
CA ALA A 69 13.83 -6.77 16.58
C ALA A 69 13.63 -6.81 18.09
N GLY A 70 14.64 -7.29 18.82
CA GLY A 70 14.55 -7.38 20.27
C GLY A 70 13.36 -8.23 20.70
N PRO A 71 12.52 -7.72 21.60
CA PRO A 71 11.37 -8.50 22.09
C PRO A 71 10.35 -8.82 21.01
N ASP A 72 10.37 -8.14 19.87
CA ASP A 72 9.42 -8.38 18.79
C ASP A 72 9.96 -9.35 17.75
N THR A 73 11.11 -9.97 17.97
CA THR A 73 11.67 -10.96 17.06
C THR A 73 10.69 -12.11 16.86
N GLY A 74 10.47 -12.49 15.62
CA GLY A 74 9.52 -13.53 15.25
C GLY A 74 8.15 -13.01 14.87
N THR A 75 7.86 -11.74 15.13
CA THR A 75 6.58 -11.12 14.78
C THR A 75 6.39 -11.08 13.27
N ILE A 76 5.17 -11.31 12.83
CA ILE A 76 4.81 -11.17 11.42
C ILE A 76 4.35 -9.74 11.19
N ILE A 77 4.90 -9.13 10.16
CA ILE A 77 4.63 -7.74 9.81
C ILE A 77 4.03 -7.71 8.40
N VAL A 78 2.97 -6.94 8.21
CA VAL A 78 2.45 -6.62 6.89
C VAL A 78 2.68 -5.15 6.65
N THR A 79 3.27 -4.84 5.50
CA THR A 79 3.41 -3.43 5.09
C THR A 79 2.47 -3.16 3.92
N VAL A 80 1.83 -2.00 3.99
CA VAL A 80 0.93 -1.50 2.95
C VAL A 80 1.55 -0.20 2.46
N GLU A 81 2.12 -0.24 1.26
CA GLU A 81 2.76 0.93 0.68
C GLU A 81 1.88 1.55 -0.38
N VAL A 82 1.62 2.83 -0.28
CA VAL A 82 0.82 3.61 -1.24
C VAL A 82 1.55 4.91 -1.53
N PRO A 83 1.29 5.53 -2.72
CA PRO A 83 2.00 6.76 -3.09
C PRO A 83 1.67 7.96 -2.19
N ASP A 84 0.51 7.98 -1.56
CA ASP A 84 0.11 9.11 -0.72
C ASP A 84 -1.03 8.73 0.21
N LEU A 85 -1.33 9.60 1.15
CA LEU A 85 -2.37 9.37 2.14
C LEU A 85 -3.77 9.33 1.52
N ALA A 86 -4.00 10.11 0.48
CA ALA A 86 -5.30 10.10 -0.21
C ALA A 86 -5.56 8.73 -0.85
N THR A 87 -4.54 8.11 -1.41
CA THR A 87 -4.66 6.76 -1.96
C THR A 87 -4.95 5.75 -0.86
N LEU A 88 -4.33 5.90 0.31
CA LEU A 88 -4.62 5.02 1.43
C LEU A 88 -6.11 5.08 1.80
N ALA A 89 -6.69 6.27 1.83
CA ALA A 89 -8.11 6.43 2.12
C ALA A 89 -8.97 5.70 1.09
N LYS A 90 -8.61 5.77 -0.19
CA LYS A 90 -9.33 5.04 -1.24
C LYS A 90 -9.22 3.53 -1.06
N VAL A 91 -8.05 3.05 -0.66
CA VAL A 91 -7.82 1.64 -0.40
C VAL A 91 -8.71 1.17 0.76
N GLU A 92 -8.76 1.94 1.82
CA GLU A 92 -9.58 1.59 2.98
C GLU A 92 -11.07 1.58 2.63
N ASP A 93 -11.52 2.55 1.84
CA ASP A 93 -12.90 2.57 1.37
C ASP A 93 -13.22 1.33 0.52
N ALA A 94 -12.31 0.93 -0.35
CA ALA A 94 -12.50 -0.25 -1.19
C ALA A 94 -12.61 -1.53 -0.36
N LEU A 95 -11.84 -1.63 0.72
CA LEU A 95 -11.89 -2.79 1.61
C LEU A 95 -13.19 -2.87 2.39
N MET A 96 -13.89 -1.76 2.56
CA MET A 96 -15.12 -1.71 3.34
C MET A 96 -16.38 -1.85 2.51
N LYS A 97 -16.26 -1.94 1.18
CA LYS A 97 -17.43 -2.11 0.33
C LYS A 97 -18.08 -3.46 0.58
N PRO A 98 -19.37 -3.50 0.87
CA PRO A 98 -20.07 -4.76 1.07
C PRO A 98 -20.12 -5.56 -0.23
N ASN A 99 -20.10 -6.87 -0.11
CA ASN A 99 -20.23 -7.81 -1.23
C ASN A 99 -19.15 -7.65 -2.30
N SER A 100 -17.98 -7.15 -1.93
CA SER A 100 -16.86 -7.03 -2.86
C SER A 100 -15.85 -8.15 -2.60
N ALA A 101 -15.03 -8.46 -3.62
CA ALA A 101 -13.97 -9.46 -3.48
C ALA A 101 -12.96 -8.99 -2.43
N LEU A 102 -12.60 -7.71 -2.44
CA LEU A 102 -11.69 -7.14 -1.45
C LEU A 102 -12.23 -7.30 -0.03
N GLY A 103 -13.50 -6.97 0.16
CA GLY A 103 -14.14 -7.09 1.48
C GLY A 103 -14.18 -8.53 1.95
N ALA A 104 -14.45 -9.48 1.05
CA ALA A 104 -14.50 -10.89 1.40
C ALA A 104 -13.11 -11.41 1.81
N THR A 105 -12.08 -11.03 1.07
CA THR A 105 -10.71 -11.41 1.41
C THR A 105 -10.29 -10.80 2.74
N MET A 106 -10.66 -9.54 2.97
CA MET A 106 -10.35 -8.86 4.22
C MET A 106 -10.98 -9.56 5.42
N LYS A 107 -12.21 -10.04 5.26
CA LYS A 107 -12.86 -10.83 6.31
C LYS A 107 -12.09 -12.12 6.62
N ARG A 108 -11.61 -12.80 5.59
CA ARG A 108 -10.82 -14.02 5.80
C ARG A 108 -9.50 -13.72 6.50
N ILE A 109 -8.87 -12.62 6.15
CA ILE A 109 -7.63 -12.17 6.79
C ILE A 109 -7.89 -11.88 8.27
N ASP A 110 -8.93 -11.12 8.56
CA ASP A 110 -9.25 -10.76 9.94
C ASP A 110 -9.60 -11.97 10.81
N ALA A 111 -10.15 -13.01 10.20
CA ALA A 111 -10.51 -14.23 10.92
C ALA A 111 -9.30 -15.05 11.37
N ILE A 112 -8.15 -14.86 10.77
CA ILE A 112 -6.95 -15.66 11.07
C ILE A 112 -5.80 -14.83 11.63
N ARG A 113 -6.07 -13.62 12.08
CA ARG A 113 -5.03 -12.78 12.69
C ARG A 113 -5.55 -11.97 13.85
N LYS A 114 -4.62 -11.58 14.70
CA LYS A 114 -4.85 -10.56 15.71
C LYS A 114 -3.83 -9.46 15.46
N ILE A 115 -4.29 -8.24 15.29
CA ILE A 115 -3.40 -7.09 15.13
C ILE A 115 -2.86 -6.70 16.51
N THR A 116 -1.55 -6.62 16.64
CA THR A 116 -0.90 -6.25 17.88
C THR A 116 -0.37 -4.81 17.84
N SER A 117 -0.08 -4.29 16.66
CA SER A 117 0.24 -2.87 16.50
C SER A 117 -0.05 -2.45 15.06
N ASP A 118 -0.29 -1.16 14.87
CA ASP A 118 -0.67 -0.59 13.59
C ASP A 118 -0.13 0.83 13.56
N SER A 119 0.77 1.10 12.64
CA SER A 119 1.48 2.37 12.58
C SER A 119 1.47 2.92 11.16
N LEU A 120 1.51 4.23 11.05
CA LEU A 120 1.51 4.91 9.77
C LEU A 120 2.76 5.79 9.69
N TYR A 121 3.48 5.65 8.58
CA TYR A 121 4.69 6.41 8.33
C TYR A 121 4.57 7.15 7.00
N GLU A 122 5.12 8.35 6.96
CA GLU A 122 5.26 9.09 5.72
C GLU A 122 6.74 9.30 5.46
N GLU A 123 7.14 9.14 4.20
CA GLU A 123 8.52 9.35 3.83
C GLU A 123 8.88 10.81 4.00
N LEU A 124 10.02 11.08 4.60
CA LEU A 124 10.53 12.44 4.72
C LEU A 124 11.30 12.80 3.46
N SER A 125 11.09 13.99 2.97
CA SER A 125 11.88 14.48 1.85
C SER A 125 13.32 14.66 2.29
N PRO A 126 14.29 14.27 1.47
CA PRO A 126 15.69 14.48 1.79
C PRO A 126 16.06 15.98 1.77
#